data_523ffe289bbc892b1eeddf92f3f6ef45
#
_entry.id   523ffe289bbc892b1eeddf92f3f6ef45
#
_cell.length_a   1.000
_cell.length_b   1.000
_cell.length_c   1.000
_cell.angle_alpha   90.00
_cell.angle_beta   90.00
_cell.angle_gamma   90.00
#
_symmetry.space_group_name_H-M   'P 1'
#
loop_
_entity.id
_entity.type
_entity.pdbx_description
1 polymer ?
#
loop_
_entity_poly.entity_id
_entity_poly.type
_entity_poly.pdbx_seq_one_letter_code
_entity_poly.pdbx_strand_id
1 'polypeptide(L)'
;MEEETQNNVIDNDDNSTVETAAEEETIEKETEVVGDNEDESSPCEDKLQRALADYQNLERRSQNEISKKVRLQTNQLMLNFIGIYEDFLRAKSALTSDGINTEGLEAVIKNMDALLSENNIKVIDAIGEIFDPRLHEAVSIIEDDSFDDGTITQEIAKGYISREEVIRPSKVIVSKKPKR
;
A
#
# COMPACT_ATOMS: atom_id res chain seq x y z
N MET A 1 -21.71 -50.83 19.23
CA MET A 1 -22.14 -50.29 17.94
C MET A 1 -21.13 -49.19 17.62
N GLU A 2 -20.06 -49.53 17.24
CA GLU A 2 -19.23 -49.77 16.07
C GLU A 2 -19.88 -49.19 14.80
N GLU A 3 -19.26 -48.16 14.24
CA GLU A 3 -19.23 -47.92 12.81
C GLU A 3 -18.04 -47.02 12.48
N GLU A 4 -17.07 -47.70 11.86
CA GLU A 4 -15.91 -47.19 11.16
C GLU A 4 -16.35 -46.54 9.85
N THR A 5 -15.69 -45.47 9.45
CA THR A 5 -15.51 -45.12 8.02
C THR A 5 -14.19 -44.35 7.90
N GLN A 6 -13.17 -45.02 7.54
CA GLN A 6 -12.44 -45.19 6.28
C GLN A 6 -11.88 -43.91 5.67
N ASN A 7 -10.58 -43.81 5.87
CA ASN A 7 -9.54 -43.12 5.13
C ASN A 7 -9.67 -43.31 3.59
N ASN A 8 -9.51 -42.26 2.84
CA ASN A 8 -9.11 -42.36 1.45
C ASN A 8 -7.92 -41.43 1.16
N VAL A 9 -6.75 -42.03 1.24
CA VAL A 9 -5.45 -41.52 0.76
C VAL A 9 -5.41 -41.83 -0.73
N ILE A 10 -5.18 -40.86 -1.55
CA ILE A 10 -4.81 -41.06 -2.97
C ILE A 10 -3.38 -40.53 -3.13
N ASP A 11 -2.46 -41.47 -3.07
CA ASP A 11 -1.09 -41.35 -3.61
C ASP A 11 -1.17 -41.45 -5.14
N ASN A 12 -0.55 -40.55 -5.83
CA ASN A 12 -0.16 -40.73 -7.23
C ASN A 12 1.29 -40.25 -7.42
N ASP A 13 2.20 -41.16 -7.12
CA ASP A 13 3.49 -41.25 -7.79
C ASP A 13 3.27 -41.83 -9.18
N ASP A 14 3.69 -41.16 -10.20
CA ASP A 14 4.12 -41.83 -11.44
C ASP A 14 5.29 -41.06 -12.07
N ASN A 15 6.44 -41.64 -11.80
CA ASN A 15 7.73 -41.36 -12.40
C ASN A 15 7.90 -42.31 -13.58
N SER A 16 7.86 -41.83 -14.81
CA SER A 16 8.33 -42.63 -15.95
C SER A 16 9.30 -41.81 -16.80
N THR A 17 10.55 -42.06 -16.50
CA THR A 17 11.69 -41.88 -17.38
C THR A 17 11.54 -42.80 -18.58
N VAL A 18 11.60 -42.26 -19.81
CA VAL A 18 11.86 -43.02 -21.02
C VAL A 18 13.07 -42.39 -21.70
N GLU A 19 14.19 -43.07 -21.57
CA GLU A 19 15.34 -43.01 -22.48
C GLU A 19 14.97 -43.71 -23.76
N THR A 20 15.21 -43.09 -24.91
CA THR A 20 15.48 -43.84 -26.17
C THR A 20 16.58 -43.14 -26.94
N ALA A 21 17.51 -44.03 -27.29
CA ALA A 21 18.79 -43.77 -27.92
C ALA A 21 18.66 -43.37 -29.40
N ALA A 22 19.62 -42.58 -29.80
CA ALA A 22 20.36 -42.52 -31.07
C ALA A 22 19.82 -43.22 -32.30
N GLU A 23 19.64 -42.45 -33.38
CA GLU A 23 20.09 -42.86 -34.73
C GLU A 23 20.64 -41.62 -35.43
N GLU A 24 21.97 -41.68 -35.69
CA GLU A 24 22.71 -40.82 -36.58
C GLU A 24 22.38 -41.21 -38.02
N GLU A 25 21.87 -40.28 -38.80
CA GLU A 25 22.00 -40.33 -40.26
C GLU A 25 22.63 -39.04 -40.77
N THR A 26 23.87 -39.20 -41.18
CA THR A 26 24.67 -38.28 -41.96
C THR A 26 24.12 -38.15 -43.39
N ILE A 27 23.70 -36.97 -43.77
CA ILE A 27 23.61 -36.58 -45.20
C ILE A 27 24.46 -35.34 -45.41
N GLU A 28 25.50 -35.53 -46.17
CA GLU A 28 26.42 -34.49 -46.64
C GLU A 28 25.79 -33.65 -47.76
N LYS A 29 26.18 -32.35 -47.72
CA LYS A 29 26.31 -31.41 -48.82
C LYS A 29 25.09 -30.97 -49.62
N GLU A 30 24.78 -29.70 -49.46
CA GLU A 30 25.05 -28.75 -50.56
C GLU A 30 25.09 -27.31 -49.97
N THR A 31 26.27 -26.68 -50.13
CA THR A 31 26.49 -25.27 -49.91
C THR A 31 25.87 -24.50 -51.07
N GLU A 32 24.73 -23.84 -50.83
CA GLU A 32 24.36 -22.66 -51.61
C GLU A 32 24.46 -21.43 -50.70
N VAL A 33 25.43 -20.61 -51.07
CA VAL A 33 25.57 -19.24 -50.62
C VAL A 33 24.43 -18.45 -51.23
N VAL A 34 23.44 -18.10 -50.47
CA VAL A 34 22.46 -17.10 -50.86
C VAL A 34 22.44 -15.99 -49.82
N GLY A 35 22.73 -14.87 -50.29
CA GLY A 35 22.67 -13.51 -49.93
C GLY A 35 21.94 -13.10 -48.68
N ASP A 36 22.43 -11.98 -48.18
CA ASP A 36 21.81 -11.07 -47.23
C ASP A 36 20.27 -11.06 -47.31
N ASN A 37 19.65 -11.76 -46.41
CA ASN A 37 18.25 -11.50 -46.09
C ASN A 37 18.25 -10.54 -44.89
N GLU A 38 18.20 -9.26 -45.20
CA GLU A 38 17.68 -8.23 -44.32
C GLU A 38 16.39 -8.76 -43.69
N ASP A 39 16.32 -8.64 -42.39
CA ASP A 39 15.27 -9.08 -41.49
C ASP A 39 13.91 -8.46 -41.88
N GLU A 40 13.28 -8.97 -42.94
CA GLU A 40 11.89 -8.72 -43.29
C GLU A 40 11.00 -9.49 -42.31
N SER A 41 10.87 -8.96 -41.06
CA SER A 41 9.82 -9.44 -40.16
C SER A 41 8.49 -9.39 -40.94
N SER A 42 7.86 -10.56 -41.07
CA SER A 42 6.60 -10.68 -41.79
C SER A 42 5.61 -9.63 -41.22
N PRO A 43 4.81 -8.95 -42.07
CA PRO A 43 3.80 -7.98 -41.61
C PRO A 43 2.83 -8.56 -40.58
N CYS A 44 2.75 -9.85 -40.44
CA CYS A 44 2.00 -10.58 -39.44
C CYS A 44 2.74 -10.61 -38.08
N GLU A 45 4.06 -10.80 -38.10
CA GLU A 45 4.90 -10.81 -36.90
C GLU A 45 4.95 -9.43 -36.24
N ASP A 46 5.07 -8.37 -37.04
CA ASP A 46 4.99 -6.99 -36.54
C ASP A 46 3.66 -6.70 -35.88
N LYS A 47 2.55 -7.14 -36.45
CA LYS A 47 1.22 -6.99 -35.84
C LYS A 47 1.09 -7.79 -34.57
N LEU A 48 1.63 -9.01 -34.52
CA LEU A 48 1.65 -9.83 -33.31
C LEU A 48 2.47 -9.20 -32.22
N GLN A 49 3.68 -8.71 -32.51
CA GLN A 49 4.52 -8.03 -31.53
C GLN A 49 3.85 -6.78 -30.96
N ARG A 50 3.22 -5.97 -31.81
CA ARG A 50 2.46 -4.80 -31.37
C ARG A 50 1.29 -5.19 -30.46
N ALA A 51 0.50 -6.20 -30.88
CA ALA A 51 -0.62 -6.67 -30.07
C ALA A 51 -0.17 -7.23 -28.72
N LEU A 52 0.97 -7.93 -28.66
CA LEU A 52 1.56 -8.41 -27.40
C LEU A 52 2.03 -7.25 -26.52
N ALA A 53 2.69 -6.25 -27.11
CA ALA A 53 3.12 -5.06 -26.39
C ALA A 53 1.92 -4.26 -25.83
N ASP A 54 0.88 -4.10 -26.62
CA ASP A 54 -0.36 -3.43 -26.22
C ASP A 54 -1.07 -4.21 -25.09
N TYR A 55 -1.12 -5.53 -25.18
CA TYR A 55 -1.67 -6.40 -24.14
C TYR A 55 -0.90 -6.28 -22.83
N GLN A 56 0.43 -6.35 -22.88
CA GLN A 56 1.28 -6.20 -21.70
C GLN A 56 1.14 -4.81 -21.06
N ASN A 57 1.03 -3.76 -21.87
CA ASN A 57 0.80 -2.41 -21.39
C ASN A 57 -0.58 -2.28 -20.73
N LEU A 58 -1.62 -2.87 -21.34
CA LEU A 58 -2.96 -2.89 -20.79
C LEU A 58 -3.02 -3.65 -19.47
N GLU A 59 -2.40 -4.84 -19.42
CA GLU A 59 -2.33 -5.66 -18.21
C GLU A 59 -1.66 -4.89 -17.06
N ARG A 60 -0.48 -4.32 -17.30
CA ARG A 60 0.23 -3.52 -16.31
C ARG A 60 -0.60 -2.32 -15.84
N ARG A 61 -1.25 -1.63 -16.75
CA ARG A 61 -2.13 -0.50 -16.42
C ARG A 61 -3.32 -0.96 -15.58
N SER A 62 -3.97 -2.05 -15.95
CA SER A 62 -5.10 -2.63 -15.24
C SER A 62 -4.72 -3.04 -13.81
N GLN A 63 -3.58 -3.72 -13.63
CA GLN A 63 -3.08 -4.10 -12.31
C GLN A 63 -2.80 -2.87 -11.42
N ASN A 64 -2.20 -1.82 -11.99
CA ASN A 64 -1.95 -0.57 -11.29
C ASN A 64 -3.26 0.15 -10.89
N GLU A 65 -4.25 0.17 -11.78
CA GLU A 65 -5.56 0.77 -11.50
C GLU A 65 -6.32 0.01 -10.41
N ILE A 66 -6.28 -1.34 -10.44
CA ILE A 66 -6.88 -2.18 -9.39
C ILE A 66 -6.20 -1.90 -8.05
N SER A 67 -4.87 -1.95 -8.00
CA SER A 67 -4.10 -1.69 -6.78
C SER A 67 -4.38 -0.31 -6.20
N LYS A 68 -4.48 0.70 -7.06
CA LYS A 68 -4.84 2.06 -6.66
C LYS A 68 -6.26 2.14 -6.08
N LYS A 69 -7.24 1.50 -6.72
CA LYS A 69 -8.63 1.48 -6.24
C LYS A 69 -8.75 0.78 -4.89
N VAL A 70 -8.12 -0.39 -4.74
CA VAL A 70 -8.10 -1.12 -3.46
C VAL A 70 -7.50 -0.25 -2.36
N ARG A 71 -6.36 0.41 -2.63
CA ARG A 71 -5.72 1.30 -1.65
C ARG A 71 -6.62 2.47 -1.24
N LEU A 72 -7.26 3.13 -2.20
CA LEU A 72 -8.19 4.23 -1.89
C LEU A 72 -9.36 3.79 -1.03
N GLN A 73 -9.94 2.62 -1.32
CA GLN A 73 -11.03 2.06 -0.51
C GLN A 73 -10.56 1.68 0.90
N THR A 74 -9.37 1.09 1.02
CA THR A 74 -8.77 0.77 2.31
C THR A 74 -8.49 2.04 3.11
N ASN A 75 -7.93 3.08 2.50
CA ASN A 75 -7.68 4.36 3.16
C ASN A 75 -8.98 5.01 3.66
N GLN A 76 -10.05 4.95 2.87
CA GLN A 76 -11.36 5.45 3.28
C GLN A 76 -11.93 4.68 4.47
N LEU A 77 -11.80 3.35 4.49
CA LEU A 77 -12.21 2.53 5.64
C LEU A 77 -11.39 2.89 6.88
N MET A 78 -10.08 3.06 6.73
CA MET A 78 -9.19 3.44 7.83
C MET A 78 -9.51 4.84 8.37
N LEU A 79 -9.91 5.79 7.53
CA LEU A 79 -10.39 7.10 8.00
C LEU A 79 -11.59 6.99 8.93
N ASN A 80 -12.55 6.14 8.59
CA ASN A 80 -13.71 5.90 9.44
C ASN A 80 -13.30 5.24 10.77
N PHE A 81 -12.37 4.28 10.71
CA PHE A 81 -11.82 3.63 11.90
C PHE A 81 -11.06 4.61 12.80
N ILE A 82 -10.25 5.51 12.22
CA ILE A 82 -9.55 6.57 12.94
C ILE A 82 -10.54 7.49 13.66
N GLY A 83 -11.67 7.81 13.05
CA GLY A 83 -12.73 8.58 13.70
C GLY A 83 -13.22 7.93 14.99
N ILE A 84 -13.51 6.63 14.94
CA ILE A 84 -13.92 5.85 16.12
C ILE A 84 -12.79 5.81 17.16
N TYR A 85 -11.55 5.59 16.74
CA TYR A 85 -10.39 5.59 17.61
C TYR A 85 -10.21 6.92 18.34
N GLU A 86 -10.36 8.05 17.65
CA GLU A 86 -10.30 9.39 18.28
C GLU A 86 -11.44 9.62 19.29
N ASP A 87 -12.64 9.08 19.03
CA ASP A 87 -13.76 9.14 19.98
C ASP A 87 -13.45 8.34 21.26
N PHE A 88 -12.80 7.16 21.13
CA PHE A 88 -12.34 6.39 22.29
C PHE A 88 -11.25 7.15 23.09
N LEU A 89 -10.31 7.81 22.43
CA LEU A 89 -9.31 8.65 23.11
C LEU A 89 -9.95 9.81 23.86
N ARG A 90 -10.95 10.45 23.26
CA ARG A 90 -11.71 11.54 23.89
C ARG A 90 -12.50 11.04 25.09
N ALA A 91 -13.17 9.89 24.96
CA ALA A 91 -13.90 9.26 26.07
C ALA A 91 -12.95 8.91 27.23
N LYS A 92 -11.76 8.34 26.91
CA LYS A 92 -10.74 8.05 27.92
C LYS A 92 -10.35 9.32 28.69
N SER A 93 -10.06 10.40 27.97
CA SER A 93 -9.67 11.68 28.58
C SER A 93 -10.75 12.22 29.52
N ALA A 94 -12.02 12.18 29.12
CA ALA A 94 -13.15 12.62 29.93
C ALA A 94 -13.30 11.76 31.20
N LEU A 95 -13.31 10.42 31.05
CA LEU A 95 -13.43 9.51 32.19
C LEU A 95 -12.26 9.62 33.17
N THR A 96 -11.03 9.83 32.67
CA THR A 96 -9.86 10.05 33.52
C THR A 96 -9.99 11.34 34.29
N SER A 97 -10.53 12.41 33.68
CA SER A 97 -10.79 13.70 34.38
C SER A 97 -11.81 13.55 35.51
N ASP A 98 -12.77 12.65 35.34
CA ASP A 98 -13.80 12.34 36.35
C ASP A 98 -13.30 11.34 37.43
N GLY A 99 -12.05 10.90 37.35
CA GLY A 99 -11.45 9.93 38.29
C GLY A 99 -11.96 8.50 38.14
N ILE A 100 -12.56 8.16 37.01
CA ILE A 100 -13.10 6.82 36.71
C ILE A 100 -11.96 5.93 36.21
N ASN A 101 -11.96 4.66 36.63
CA ASN A 101 -11.00 3.69 36.13
C ASN A 101 -11.19 3.45 34.63
N THR A 102 -10.12 3.67 33.84
CA THR A 102 -10.10 3.53 32.37
C THR A 102 -9.30 2.32 31.87
N GLU A 103 -8.90 1.41 32.75
CA GLU A 103 -8.03 0.27 32.43
C GLU A 103 -8.62 -0.62 31.28
N GLY A 104 -9.92 -0.91 31.35
CA GLY A 104 -10.60 -1.66 30.29
C GLY A 104 -10.62 -0.91 28.95
N LEU A 105 -10.79 0.42 28.98
CA LEU A 105 -10.78 1.27 27.79
C LEU A 105 -9.37 1.37 27.19
N GLU A 106 -8.34 1.40 28.03
CA GLU A 106 -6.93 1.38 27.59
C GLU A 106 -6.57 0.11 26.83
N ALA A 107 -7.08 -1.05 27.31
CA ALA A 107 -6.88 -2.30 26.60
C ALA A 107 -7.50 -2.28 25.20
N VAL A 108 -8.70 -1.70 25.04
CA VAL A 108 -9.33 -1.53 23.71
C VAL A 108 -8.52 -0.59 22.84
N ILE A 109 -8.11 0.57 23.34
CA ILE A 109 -7.30 1.54 22.61
C ILE A 109 -5.99 0.88 22.14
N LYS A 110 -5.31 0.11 22.98
CA LYS A 110 -4.10 -0.62 22.63
C LYS A 110 -4.30 -1.59 21.47
N ASN A 111 -5.44 -2.29 21.44
CA ASN A 111 -5.76 -3.19 20.32
C ASN A 111 -6.01 -2.40 19.03
N MET A 112 -6.63 -1.21 19.14
CA MET A 112 -6.82 -0.31 17.99
C MET A 112 -5.50 0.24 17.48
N ASP A 113 -4.56 0.60 18.36
CA ASP A 113 -3.19 1.03 17.99
C ASP A 113 -2.44 -0.08 17.26
N ALA A 114 -2.56 -1.33 17.72
CA ALA A 114 -1.96 -2.48 17.05
C ALA A 114 -2.51 -2.63 15.62
N LEU A 115 -3.82 -2.51 15.44
CA LEU A 115 -4.46 -2.59 14.14
C LEU A 115 -4.01 -1.46 13.19
N LEU A 116 -3.87 -0.23 13.69
CA LEU A 116 -3.32 0.89 12.91
C LEU A 116 -1.88 0.61 12.48
N SER A 117 -1.05 0.09 13.39
CA SER A 117 0.35 -0.26 13.12
C SER A 117 0.48 -1.39 12.10
N GLU A 118 -0.34 -2.43 12.17
CA GLU A 118 -0.39 -3.53 11.19
C GLU A 118 -0.74 -3.04 9.79
N ASN A 119 -1.58 -2.03 9.69
CA ASN A 119 -1.93 -1.38 8.42
C ASN A 119 -0.93 -0.28 8.00
N ASN A 120 0.21 -0.17 8.69
CA ASN A 120 1.23 0.86 8.45
C ASN A 120 0.70 2.29 8.55
N ILE A 121 -0.27 2.52 9.43
CA ILE A 121 -0.80 3.85 9.69
C ILE A 121 -0.04 4.45 10.87
N LYS A 122 0.48 5.66 10.68
CA LYS A 122 1.21 6.41 11.69
C LYS A 122 0.59 7.79 11.86
N VAL A 123 0.66 8.30 13.08
CA VAL A 123 0.29 9.68 13.38
C VAL A 123 1.39 10.60 12.84
N ILE A 124 0.99 11.75 12.32
CA ILE A 124 1.90 12.82 11.92
C ILE A 124 2.19 13.64 13.18
N ASP A 125 3.46 13.71 13.58
CA ASP A 125 3.89 14.57 14.67
C ASP A 125 4.07 15.99 14.13
N ALA A 126 3.11 16.87 14.45
CA ALA A 126 3.07 18.21 13.84
C ALA A 126 3.57 19.32 14.79
N ILE A 127 3.41 19.15 16.11
CA ILE A 127 3.72 20.21 17.08
C ILE A 127 5.23 20.50 17.13
N GLY A 128 5.59 21.77 16.94
CA GLY A 128 6.98 22.21 16.95
C GLY A 128 7.70 22.09 15.60
N GLU A 129 7.09 21.43 14.62
CA GLU A 129 7.63 21.29 13.28
C GLU A 129 7.31 22.52 12.41
N ILE A 130 8.04 22.67 11.31
CA ILE A 130 7.74 23.69 10.30
C ILE A 130 6.57 23.21 9.46
N PHE A 131 5.67 24.13 9.14
CA PHE A 131 4.50 23.84 8.32
C PHE A 131 4.89 23.30 6.93
N ASP A 132 4.42 22.10 6.59
CA ASP A 132 4.52 21.50 5.26
C ASP A 132 3.11 21.31 4.67
N PRO A 133 2.78 21.98 3.55
CA PRO A 133 1.47 21.83 2.89
C PRO A 133 1.10 20.41 2.47
N ARG A 134 2.07 19.49 2.40
CA ARG A 134 1.83 18.08 2.05
C ARG A 134 1.29 17.28 3.23
N LEU A 135 1.67 17.65 4.45
CA LEU A 135 1.36 16.92 5.68
C LEU A 135 0.33 17.66 6.54
N HIS A 136 0.28 19.00 6.45
CA HIS A 136 -0.45 19.84 7.36
C HIS A 136 -1.47 20.74 6.64
N GLU A 137 -2.59 20.98 7.31
CA GLU A 137 -3.64 21.91 6.91
C GLU A 137 -3.68 23.06 7.95
N ALA A 138 -3.25 24.25 7.58
CA ALA A 138 -3.30 25.42 8.46
C ALA A 138 -4.74 25.91 8.57
N VAL A 139 -5.31 25.81 9.76
CA VAL A 139 -6.67 26.29 10.08
C VAL A 139 -6.65 27.74 10.54
N SER A 140 -5.60 28.15 11.25
CA SER A 140 -5.43 29.50 11.76
C SER A 140 -3.95 29.88 11.84
N ILE A 141 -3.71 31.19 11.84
CA ILE A 141 -2.38 31.76 12.05
C ILE A 141 -2.47 32.63 13.29
N ILE A 142 -1.51 32.48 14.20
CA ILE A 142 -1.37 33.35 15.40
C ILE A 142 -0.09 34.16 15.31
N GLU A 143 -0.13 35.37 15.77
CA GLU A 143 1.07 36.20 15.93
C GLU A 143 1.71 35.88 17.28
N ASP A 144 2.90 35.27 17.26
CA ASP A 144 3.64 34.85 18.45
C ASP A 144 5.14 35.05 18.22
N ASP A 145 5.76 35.88 19.04
CA ASP A 145 7.21 36.14 18.99
C ASP A 145 8.06 35.00 19.57
N SER A 146 7.45 34.06 20.30
CA SER A 146 8.13 32.96 20.99
C SER A 146 8.54 31.84 20.04
N PHE A 147 7.93 31.77 18.85
CA PHE A 147 8.19 30.77 17.85
C PHE A 147 8.73 31.37 16.54
N ASP A 148 9.45 30.57 15.78
CA ASP A 148 9.85 30.99 14.46
C ASP A 148 8.67 31.05 13.48
N ASP A 149 8.81 31.91 12.47
CA ASP A 149 7.77 32.07 11.43
C ASP A 149 7.51 30.74 10.71
N GLY A 150 6.26 30.33 10.65
CA GLY A 150 5.87 29.07 10.03
C GLY A 150 5.93 27.84 10.95
N THR A 151 6.24 27.99 12.23
CA THR A 151 6.24 26.88 13.20
C THR A 151 4.81 26.53 13.63
N ILE A 152 4.54 25.24 13.73
CA ILE A 152 3.25 24.72 14.22
C ILE A 152 3.23 24.80 15.73
N THR A 153 2.34 25.64 16.27
CA THR A 153 2.21 25.87 17.71
C THR A 153 1.20 24.95 18.37
N GLN A 154 0.16 24.60 17.64
CA GLN A 154 -0.91 23.75 18.15
C GLN A 154 -1.48 22.85 17.07
N GLU A 155 -1.81 21.61 17.44
CA GLU A 155 -2.53 20.65 16.61
C GLU A 155 -3.98 20.56 17.08
N ILE A 156 -4.93 20.90 16.19
CA ILE A 156 -6.37 20.83 16.48
C ILE A 156 -6.91 19.42 16.21
N ALA A 157 -6.43 18.78 15.12
CA ALA A 157 -6.79 17.41 14.80
C ALA A 157 -5.55 16.68 14.26
N LYS A 158 -5.35 15.46 14.72
CA LYS A 158 -4.21 14.64 14.33
C LYS A 158 -4.27 14.28 12.85
N GLY A 159 -3.12 14.33 12.19
CA GLY A 159 -2.93 13.81 10.86
C GLY A 159 -2.48 12.34 10.88
N TYR A 160 -2.75 11.64 9.78
CA TYR A 160 -2.38 10.24 9.63
C TYR A 160 -1.80 9.97 8.25
N ILE A 161 -0.75 9.17 8.23
CA ILE A 161 -0.04 8.74 7.03
C ILE A 161 -0.06 7.22 6.95
N SER A 162 -0.35 6.67 5.78
CA SER A 162 -0.22 5.23 5.50
C SER A 162 0.93 5.02 4.55
N ARG A 163 1.98 4.35 5.03
CA ARG A 163 3.25 4.20 4.29
C ARG A 163 3.85 5.56 3.94
N GLU A 164 3.68 6.03 2.69
CA GLU A 164 4.17 7.34 2.22
C GLU A 164 3.02 8.25 1.74
N GLU A 165 1.76 7.80 1.89
CA GLU A 165 0.59 8.54 1.43
C GLU A 165 -0.16 9.14 2.63
N VAL A 166 -0.41 10.44 2.57
CA VAL A 166 -1.20 11.13 3.59
C VAL A 166 -2.65 10.71 3.44
N ILE A 167 -3.19 10.07 4.49
CA ILE A 167 -4.61 9.69 4.56
C ILE A 167 -5.44 10.91 4.99
N ARG A 168 -4.93 11.64 5.99
CA ARG A 168 -5.54 12.87 6.51
C ARG A 168 -4.43 13.81 6.97
N PRO A 169 -4.38 15.07 6.50
CA PRO A 169 -3.42 16.04 7.02
C PRO A 169 -3.74 16.42 8.47
N SER A 170 -2.71 16.79 9.24
CA SER A 170 -2.91 17.38 10.58
C SER A 170 -3.48 18.78 10.45
N LYS A 171 -4.55 19.08 11.19
CA LYS A 171 -5.09 20.43 11.28
C LYS A 171 -4.35 21.21 12.36
N VAL A 172 -3.67 22.27 11.93
CA VAL A 172 -2.70 22.96 12.78
C VAL A 172 -2.92 24.46 12.83
N ILE A 173 -2.40 25.07 13.90
CA ILE A 173 -2.23 26.52 14.03
C ILE A 173 -0.76 26.85 13.85
N VAL A 174 -0.48 27.80 12.98
CA VAL A 174 0.89 28.18 12.60
C VAL A 174 1.23 29.54 13.16
N SER A 175 2.45 29.68 13.68
CA SER A 175 2.96 30.97 14.17
C SER A 175 3.38 31.86 12.99
N LYS A 176 3.20 33.16 13.18
CA LYS A 176 3.73 34.22 12.33
C LYS A 176 4.35 35.31 13.19
N LYS A 177 5.57 35.72 12.86
CA LYS A 177 6.19 36.85 13.55
C LYS A 177 5.44 38.14 13.23
N PRO A 178 5.06 38.96 14.22
CA PRO A 178 4.44 40.26 13.98
C PRO A 178 5.37 41.14 13.16
N LYS A 179 4.84 41.78 12.13
CA LYS A 179 5.61 42.75 11.33
C LYS A 179 5.82 43.99 12.24
N ARG A 180 7.04 44.21 12.66
CA ARG A 180 7.47 45.46 13.30
C ARG A 180 7.52 46.60 12.30
#